data_a834e608b275e6a3c7ecbc4e8ef1386b
#
_entry.id   a834e608b275e6a3c7ecbc4e8ef1386b
#
_cell.length_a   1.000
_cell.length_b   1.000
_cell.length_c   1.000
_cell.angle_alpha   90.00
_cell.angle_beta   90.00
_cell.angle_gamma   90.00
#
_symmetry.space_group_name_H-M   'P 1'
#
loop_
_entity.id
_entity.type
_entity.pdbx_description
1 polymer ?
#
loop_
_entity_poly.entity_id
_entity_poly.type
_entity_poly.pdbx_seq_one_letter_code
_entity_poly.pdbx_strand_id
1 'polypeptide(L)'
;MPIGLAVKNGAPHPDISSVEAFKRTLLDARSIAYVDPASGGTSGIFLAQALEKLGIAAELKSKVRLVSPTAGQSSPRVGEVVQRGEAEIGIQPISELMEVPGIDIVGPLPADLQSPDLVYISGSPAASGQPLPAKALIDFLAAPSAAPVYKANGMEPGQPPTTRG
;
A
#
# COMPACT_ATOMS: atom_id res chain seq x y z
N MET A 1 4.94 -4.99 -2.61
CA MET A 1 4.01 -4.74 -1.49
C MET A 1 2.60 -4.68 -2.03
N PRO A 2 1.70 -5.57 -1.62
CA PRO A 2 0.31 -5.49 -2.07
C PRO A 2 -0.38 -4.25 -1.49
N ILE A 3 -1.08 -3.53 -2.35
CA ILE A 3 -2.00 -2.47 -1.96
C ILE A 3 -3.33 -3.11 -1.64
N GLY A 4 -3.94 -2.70 -0.54
CA GLY A 4 -5.23 -3.20 -0.10
C GLY A 4 -6.22 -2.09 0.23
N LEU A 5 -7.45 -2.51 0.46
CA LEU A 5 -8.56 -1.69 0.88
C LEU A 5 -8.96 -2.06 2.30
N ALA A 6 -9.18 -1.05 3.12
CA ALA A 6 -9.69 -1.20 4.47
C ALA A 6 -10.94 -0.35 4.71
N VAL A 7 -11.76 -0.82 5.62
CA VAL A 7 -12.95 -0.13 6.15
C VAL A 7 -12.87 -0.09 7.67
N LYS A 8 -13.71 0.70 8.30
CA LYS A 8 -13.81 0.70 9.77
C LYS A 8 -14.28 -0.68 10.27
N ASN A 9 -13.73 -1.12 11.38
CA ASN A 9 -14.11 -2.40 11.99
C ASN A 9 -15.64 -2.51 12.15
N GLY A 10 -16.19 -3.65 11.70
CA GLY A 10 -17.62 -3.94 11.69
C GLY A 10 -18.42 -3.26 10.58
N ALA A 11 -17.81 -2.47 9.71
CA ALA A 11 -18.47 -1.96 8.52
C ALA A 11 -18.62 -3.08 7.45
N PRO A 12 -19.63 -3.01 6.57
CA PRO A 12 -19.76 -3.95 5.47
C PRO A 12 -18.51 -3.96 4.59
N HIS A 13 -18.06 -5.15 4.21
CA HIS A 13 -16.95 -5.31 3.28
C HIS A 13 -17.44 -5.12 1.85
N PRO A 14 -16.97 -4.10 1.12
CA PRO A 14 -17.36 -3.90 -0.27
C PRO A 14 -16.73 -4.96 -1.18
N ASP A 15 -17.36 -5.19 -2.33
CA ASP A 15 -16.81 -6.08 -3.35
C ASP A 15 -15.66 -5.41 -4.11
N ILE A 16 -14.48 -6.01 -4.03
CA ILE A 16 -13.27 -5.60 -4.76
C ILE A 16 -12.67 -6.77 -5.55
N SER A 17 -13.46 -7.78 -5.87
CA SER A 17 -13.01 -9.03 -6.51
C SER A 17 -12.53 -8.85 -7.95
N SER A 18 -12.89 -7.75 -8.60
CA SER A 18 -12.49 -7.40 -9.96
C SER A 18 -12.27 -5.89 -10.11
N VAL A 19 -11.63 -5.47 -11.18
CA VAL A 19 -11.45 -4.04 -11.51
C VAL A 19 -12.79 -3.31 -11.58
N GLU A 20 -13.80 -3.91 -12.19
CA GLU A 20 -15.14 -3.34 -12.32
C GLU A 20 -15.86 -3.27 -10.96
N ALA A 21 -15.72 -4.29 -10.12
CA ALA A 21 -16.28 -4.27 -8.77
C ALA A 21 -15.60 -3.19 -7.92
N PHE A 22 -14.28 -3.09 -7.96
CA PHE A 22 -13.51 -2.04 -7.30
C PHE A 22 -13.94 -0.64 -7.76
N LYS A 23 -14.07 -0.44 -9.08
CA LYS A 23 -14.53 0.84 -9.65
C LYS A 23 -15.90 1.23 -9.09
N ARG A 24 -16.88 0.31 -9.10
CA ARG A 24 -18.21 0.55 -8.52
C ARG A 24 -18.14 0.89 -7.04
N THR A 25 -17.38 0.11 -6.28
CA THR A 25 -17.15 0.36 -4.84
C THR A 25 -16.67 1.78 -4.59
N LEU A 26 -15.70 2.28 -5.36
CA LEU A 26 -15.21 3.65 -5.18
C LEU A 26 -16.24 4.70 -5.58
N LEU A 27 -16.99 4.46 -6.66
CA LEU A 27 -18.04 5.39 -7.10
C LEU A 27 -19.21 5.47 -6.11
N ASP A 28 -19.55 4.37 -5.45
CA ASP A 28 -20.63 4.29 -4.46
C ASP A 28 -20.22 4.81 -3.08
N ALA A 29 -18.92 4.75 -2.76
CA ALA A 29 -18.39 5.22 -1.47
C ALA A 29 -18.65 6.73 -1.26
N ARG A 30 -18.92 7.10 -0.02
CA ARG A 30 -19.11 8.50 0.39
C ARG A 30 -17.79 9.25 0.49
N SER A 31 -16.72 8.57 0.88
CA SER A 31 -15.38 9.15 1.03
C SER A 31 -14.29 8.09 0.99
N ILE A 32 -13.15 8.46 0.40
CA ILE A 32 -12.01 7.58 0.15
C ILE A 32 -10.75 8.29 0.63
N ALA A 33 -9.94 7.61 1.44
CA ALA A 33 -8.65 8.11 1.87
C ALA A 33 -7.52 7.33 1.20
N TYR A 34 -6.50 8.04 0.74
CA TYR A 34 -5.25 7.45 0.29
C TYR A 34 -4.09 8.45 0.43
N VAL A 35 -2.87 7.96 0.28
CA VAL A 35 -1.65 8.77 0.42
C VAL A 35 -1.64 9.90 -0.61
N ASP A 36 -1.34 11.11 -0.15
CA ASP A 36 -1.20 12.28 -1.04
C ASP A 36 -0.05 12.08 -2.04
N PRO A 37 -0.33 12.04 -3.35
CA PRO A 37 0.73 11.93 -4.35
C PRO A 37 1.78 13.04 -4.27
N ALA A 38 1.39 14.25 -3.85
CA ALA A 38 2.29 15.39 -3.71
C ALA A 38 3.29 15.21 -2.56
N SER A 39 3.00 14.32 -1.60
CA SER A 39 3.95 14.00 -0.53
C SER A 39 5.10 13.08 -0.98
N GLY A 40 5.11 12.63 -2.23
CA GLY A 40 6.11 11.70 -2.78
C GLY A 40 5.88 10.24 -2.41
N GLY A 41 4.76 9.91 -1.76
CA GLY A 41 4.40 8.54 -1.41
C GLY A 41 4.09 7.69 -2.65
N THR A 42 4.87 6.63 -2.88
CA THR A 42 4.77 5.80 -4.09
C THR A 42 3.40 5.14 -4.27
N SER A 43 2.77 4.70 -3.19
CA SER A 43 1.41 4.12 -3.23
C SER A 43 0.34 5.14 -3.63
N GLY A 44 0.49 6.39 -3.19
CA GLY A 44 -0.40 7.49 -3.57
C GLY A 44 -0.27 7.86 -5.05
N ILE A 45 0.95 7.97 -5.54
CA ILE A 45 1.24 8.24 -6.95
C ILE A 45 0.65 7.12 -7.82
N PHE A 46 0.90 5.87 -7.44
CA PHE A 46 0.38 4.72 -8.17
C PHE A 46 -1.16 4.73 -8.21
N LEU A 47 -1.82 4.93 -7.06
CA LEU A 47 -3.28 4.92 -7.00
C LEU A 47 -3.89 6.06 -7.82
N ALA A 48 -3.35 7.27 -7.73
CA ALA A 48 -3.83 8.39 -8.54
C ALA A 48 -3.76 8.08 -10.03
N GLN A 49 -2.65 7.50 -10.51
CA GLN A 49 -2.51 7.05 -11.90
C GLN A 49 -3.49 5.94 -12.27
N ALA A 50 -3.75 5.00 -11.35
CA ALA A 50 -4.74 3.94 -11.57
C ALA A 50 -6.16 4.52 -11.72
N LEU A 51 -6.57 5.47 -10.87
CA LEU A 51 -7.87 6.13 -10.95
C LEU A 51 -8.04 6.93 -12.25
N GLU A 52 -6.98 7.58 -12.73
CA GLU A 52 -6.98 8.24 -14.05
C GLU A 52 -7.16 7.23 -15.19
N LYS A 53 -6.42 6.12 -15.18
CA LYS A 53 -6.55 5.05 -16.18
C LYS A 53 -7.94 4.41 -16.18
N LEU A 54 -8.58 4.29 -15.02
CA LEU A 54 -9.95 3.81 -14.87
C LEU A 54 -11.01 4.84 -15.31
N GLY A 55 -10.60 6.08 -15.56
CA GLY A 55 -11.48 7.15 -15.99
C GLY A 55 -12.44 7.67 -14.92
N ILE A 56 -12.14 7.44 -13.63
CA ILE A 56 -13.02 7.84 -12.50
C ILE A 56 -12.42 8.92 -11.61
N ALA A 57 -11.19 9.36 -11.86
CA ALA A 57 -10.51 10.33 -11.00
C ALA A 57 -11.29 11.64 -10.83
N ALA A 58 -11.90 12.15 -11.91
CA ALA A 58 -12.70 13.38 -11.88
C ALA A 58 -13.95 13.24 -11.00
N GLU A 59 -14.66 12.11 -11.09
CA GLU A 59 -15.87 11.84 -10.30
C GLU A 59 -15.56 11.67 -8.81
N LEU A 60 -14.39 11.10 -8.49
CA LEU A 60 -13.97 10.88 -7.11
C LEU A 60 -13.40 12.11 -6.43
N LYS A 61 -13.06 13.17 -7.16
CA LYS A 61 -12.35 14.34 -6.65
C LYS A 61 -12.98 14.96 -5.39
N SER A 62 -14.30 15.02 -5.32
CA SER A 62 -15.02 15.56 -4.15
C SER A 62 -15.10 14.61 -2.97
N LYS A 63 -14.82 13.32 -3.17
CA LYS A 63 -14.88 12.25 -2.17
C LYS A 63 -13.50 11.88 -1.62
N VAL A 64 -12.43 12.30 -2.30
CA VAL A 64 -11.06 11.94 -1.94
C VAL A 64 -10.54 12.79 -0.80
N ARG A 65 -9.97 12.12 0.19
CA ARG A 65 -9.21 12.69 1.29
C ARG A 65 -7.75 12.25 1.16
N LEU A 66 -6.89 13.17 0.77
CA LEU A 66 -5.45 12.92 0.66
C LEU A 66 -4.80 12.99 2.04
N VAL A 67 -3.95 12.00 2.33
CA VAL A 67 -3.28 11.86 3.62
C VAL A 67 -1.77 12.02 3.42
N SER A 68 -1.22 13.08 4.00
CA SER A 68 0.23 13.34 4.03
C SER A 68 0.82 12.94 5.38
N PRO A 69 2.12 12.60 5.46
CA PRO A 69 2.78 12.36 6.73
C PRO A 69 2.77 13.64 7.57
N THR A 70 2.49 13.51 8.86
CA THR A 70 2.61 14.61 9.82
C THR A 70 4.02 14.66 10.41
N ALA A 71 4.38 15.76 11.05
CA ALA A 71 5.67 15.92 11.67
C ALA A 71 5.98 14.77 12.65
N GLY A 72 7.13 14.12 12.49
CA GLY A 72 7.55 12.99 13.31
C GLY A 72 7.02 11.62 12.86
N GLN A 73 6.23 11.54 11.79
CA GLN A 73 5.79 10.27 11.21
C GLN A 73 6.63 9.92 9.98
N SER A 74 6.97 8.64 9.85
CA SER A 74 7.74 8.12 8.71
C SER A 74 6.85 7.85 7.48
N SER A 75 5.54 7.65 7.69
CA SER A 75 4.57 7.39 6.62
C SER A 75 3.20 8.02 6.94
N PRO A 76 2.38 8.32 5.93
CA PRO A 76 1.00 8.73 6.11
C PRO A 76 0.18 7.62 6.80
N ARG A 77 -0.80 8.02 7.61
CA ARG A 77 -1.63 7.09 8.39
C ARG A 77 -3.05 7.01 7.84
N VAL A 78 -3.22 6.45 6.65
CA VAL A 78 -4.53 6.31 5.99
C VAL A 78 -5.51 5.48 6.84
N GLY A 79 -5.05 4.38 7.42
CA GLY A 79 -5.88 3.55 8.31
C GLY A 79 -6.44 4.30 9.51
N GLU A 80 -5.68 5.26 10.09
CA GLU A 80 -6.18 6.08 11.20
C GLU A 80 -7.34 7.00 10.78
N VAL A 81 -7.32 7.51 9.56
CA VAL A 81 -8.41 8.33 8.99
C VAL A 81 -9.70 7.50 8.89
N VAL A 82 -9.58 6.23 8.48
CA VAL A 82 -10.70 5.29 8.43
C VAL A 82 -11.18 4.93 9.84
N GLN A 83 -10.25 4.63 10.76
CA GLN A 83 -10.57 4.30 12.15
C GLN A 83 -11.40 5.40 12.82
N ARG A 84 -11.02 6.67 12.62
CA ARG A 84 -11.75 7.82 13.15
C ARG A 84 -13.08 8.08 12.44
N GLY A 85 -13.39 7.35 11.35
CA GLY A 85 -14.61 7.55 10.55
C GLY A 85 -14.58 8.80 9.68
N GLU A 86 -13.40 9.37 9.45
CA GLU A 86 -13.19 10.52 8.58
C GLU A 86 -13.19 10.15 7.10
N ALA A 87 -12.97 8.87 6.78
CA ALA A 87 -13.19 8.27 5.48
C ALA A 87 -13.87 6.91 5.63
N GLU A 88 -14.69 6.55 4.65
CA GLU A 88 -15.37 5.26 4.60
C GLU A 88 -14.43 4.15 4.15
N ILE A 89 -13.59 4.45 3.16
CA ILE A 89 -12.62 3.54 2.56
C ILE A 89 -11.21 4.12 2.70
N GLY A 90 -10.25 3.28 3.06
CA GLY A 90 -8.83 3.58 3.04
C GLY A 90 -8.07 2.65 2.11
N ILE A 91 -7.18 3.21 1.29
CA ILE A 91 -6.36 2.45 0.35
C ILE A 91 -4.89 2.77 0.59
N GLN A 92 -4.12 1.74 0.97
CA GLN A 92 -2.70 1.85 1.31
C GLN A 92 -2.04 0.47 1.21
N PRO A 93 -0.70 0.33 1.25
CA PRO A 93 -0.07 -0.98 1.42
C PRO A 93 -0.64 -1.75 2.62
N ILE A 94 -0.92 -3.04 2.42
CA ILE A 94 -1.54 -3.86 3.47
C ILE A 94 -0.69 -3.88 4.74
N SER A 95 0.63 -3.93 4.61
CA SER A 95 1.56 -3.88 5.76
C SER A 95 1.38 -2.64 6.64
N GLU A 96 1.03 -1.51 6.05
CA GLU A 96 0.80 -0.26 6.77
C GLU A 96 -0.62 -0.21 7.39
N LEU A 97 -1.61 -0.80 6.71
CA LEU A 97 -2.97 -0.92 7.25
C LEU A 97 -3.02 -1.85 8.46
N MET A 98 -2.23 -2.94 8.46
CA MET A 98 -2.17 -3.89 9.57
C MET A 98 -1.65 -3.30 10.88
N GLU A 99 -0.92 -2.18 10.83
CA GLU A 99 -0.46 -1.46 12.02
C GLU A 99 -1.55 -0.68 12.74
N VAL A 100 -2.71 -0.49 12.12
CA VAL A 100 -3.79 0.34 12.67
C VAL A 100 -4.89 -0.54 13.25
N PRO A 101 -5.14 -0.50 14.57
CA PRO A 101 -6.25 -1.21 15.18
C PRO A 101 -7.59 -0.56 14.82
N GLY A 102 -8.67 -1.32 14.86
CA GLY A 102 -10.03 -0.78 14.67
C GLY A 102 -10.45 -0.56 13.21
N ILE A 103 -9.71 -1.16 12.28
CA ILE A 103 -10.10 -1.28 10.88
C ILE A 103 -10.09 -2.74 10.46
N ASP A 104 -10.90 -3.07 9.46
CA ASP A 104 -10.94 -4.37 8.80
C ASP A 104 -10.30 -4.24 7.42
N ILE A 105 -9.32 -5.10 7.13
CA ILE A 105 -8.73 -5.20 5.80
C ILE A 105 -9.63 -6.08 4.95
N VAL A 106 -10.28 -5.49 3.94
CA VAL A 106 -11.16 -6.20 3.01
C VAL A 106 -10.36 -7.18 2.15
N GLY A 107 -9.18 -6.77 1.73
CA GLY A 107 -8.26 -7.58 0.96
C GLY A 107 -7.35 -6.75 0.06
N PRO A 108 -6.49 -7.42 -0.72
CA PRO A 108 -5.69 -6.76 -1.74
C PRO A 108 -6.59 -6.26 -2.88
N LEU A 109 -6.18 -5.17 -3.53
CA LEU A 109 -6.80 -4.75 -4.79
C LEU A 109 -6.65 -5.85 -5.85
N PRO A 110 -7.51 -5.86 -6.90
CA PRO A 110 -7.37 -6.78 -8.03
C PRO A 110 -5.95 -6.80 -8.59
N ALA A 111 -5.51 -7.95 -9.10
CA ALA A 111 -4.14 -8.13 -9.60
C ALA A 111 -3.72 -7.07 -10.64
N ASP A 112 -4.63 -6.69 -11.53
CA ASP A 112 -4.41 -5.65 -12.55
C ASP A 112 -4.22 -4.23 -11.96
N LEU A 113 -4.57 -4.06 -10.68
CA LEU A 113 -4.40 -2.83 -9.91
C LEU A 113 -3.32 -2.99 -8.82
N GLN A 114 -2.37 -3.89 -9.01
CA GLN A 114 -1.15 -3.99 -8.21
C GLN A 114 0.04 -3.47 -9.02
N SER A 115 1.00 -2.85 -8.35
CA SER A 115 2.21 -2.37 -9.02
C SER A 115 3.38 -3.29 -8.71
N PRO A 116 4.08 -3.81 -9.76
CA PRO A 116 5.32 -4.54 -9.56
C PRO A 116 6.46 -3.66 -9.01
N ASP A 117 6.34 -2.33 -9.17
CA ASP A 117 7.35 -1.37 -8.75
C ASP A 117 7.23 -0.96 -7.28
N LEU A 118 6.15 -1.35 -6.60
CA LEU A 118 5.99 -1.14 -5.16
C LEU A 118 6.75 -2.20 -4.37
N VAL A 119 8.07 -2.04 -4.31
CA VAL A 119 8.99 -2.95 -3.63
C VAL A 119 9.91 -2.22 -2.66
N TYR A 120 10.27 -2.87 -1.57
CA TYR A 120 11.40 -2.46 -0.75
C TYR A 120 12.68 -3.06 -1.30
N ILE A 121 13.71 -2.26 -1.43
CA ILE A 121 15.02 -2.66 -1.94
C ILE A 121 16.06 -2.41 -0.84
N SER A 122 16.88 -3.41 -0.56
CA SER A 122 18.04 -3.28 0.32
C SER A 122 19.31 -3.18 -0.52
N GLY A 123 20.19 -2.25 -0.14
CA GLY A 123 21.47 -2.08 -0.78
C GLY A 123 22.56 -1.64 0.21
N SER A 124 23.82 -1.93 -0.08
CA SER A 124 24.97 -1.41 0.66
C SER A 124 25.57 -0.26 -0.13
N PRO A 125 25.89 0.89 0.52
CA PRO A 125 26.64 1.95 -0.12
C PRO A 125 27.99 1.45 -0.64
N ALA A 126 28.43 1.89 -1.84
CA ALA A 126 29.71 1.49 -2.42
C ALA A 126 30.92 1.84 -1.52
N ALA A 127 30.82 2.93 -0.75
CA ALA A 127 31.82 3.38 0.20
C ALA A 127 31.64 2.81 1.63
N SER A 128 30.87 1.72 1.79
CA SER A 128 30.65 1.12 3.11
C SER A 128 31.95 0.58 3.67
N GLY A 129 32.30 0.98 4.90
CA GLY A 129 33.40 0.39 5.66
C GLY A 129 33.10 -1.04 6.18
N GLN A 130 31.89 -1.53 5.99
CA GLN A 130 31.40 -2.82 6.52
C GLN A 130 30.68 -3.65 5.44
N PRO A 131 31.33 -3.97 4.30
CA PRO A 131 30.64 -4.63 3.18
C PRO A 131 30.19 -6.07 3.51
N LEU A 132 30.95 -6.82 4.30
CA LEU A 132 30.60 -8.20 4.64
C LEU A 132 29.39 -8.29 5.61
N PRO A 133 29.32 -7.54 6.71
CA PRO A 133 28.11 -7.48 7.52
C PRO A 133 26.88 -6.99 6.77
N ALA A 134 27.00 -5.98 5.90
CA ALA A 134 25.92 -5.49 5.08
C ALA A 134 25.39 -6.57 4.14
N LYS A 135 26.29 -7.29 3.47
CA LYS A 135 25.91 -8.43 2.61
C LYS A 135 25.20 -9.53 3.39
N ALA A 136 25.71 -9.89 4.56
CA ALA A 136 25.10 -10.92 5.40
C ALA A 136 23.67 -10.56 5.81
N LEU A 137 23.40 -9.29 6.14
CA LEU A 137 22.06 -8.81 6.45
C LEU A 137 21.14 -8.87 5.22
N ILE A 138 21.62 -8.44 4.06
CA ILE A 138 20.86 -8.50 2.80
C ILE A 138 20.51 -9.95 2.46
N ASP A 139 21.49 -10.87 2.54
CA ASP A 139 21.29 -12.28 2.29
C ASP A 139 20.26 -12.90 3.25
N PHE A 140 20.32 -12.52 4.54
CA PHE A 140 19.34 -12.94 5.55
C PHE A 140 17.93 -12.45 5.24
N LEU A 141 17.77 -11.18 4.88
CA LEU A 141 16.48 -10.60 4.49
C LEU A 141 15.92 -11.20 3.20
N ALA A 142 16.77 -11.59 2.27
CA ALA A 142 16.37 -12.22 1.00
C ALA A 142 16.17 -13.74 1.11
N ALA A 143 16.52 -14.36 2.25
CA ALA A 143 16.45 -15.81 2.41
C ALA A 143 14.99 -16.30 2.39
N PRO A 144 14.71 -17.50 1.85
CA PRO A 144 13.38 -18.12 1.90
C PRO A 144 12.80 -18.25 3.31
N SER A 145 13.65 -18.35 4.31
CA SER A 145 13.26 -18.41 5.74
C SER A 145 12.61 -17.11 6.24
N ALA A 146 12.83 -15.97 5.58
CA ALA A 146 12.19 -14.70 5.91
C ALA A 146 10.77 -14.58 5.33
N ALA A 147 10.41 -15.37 4.34
CA ALA A 147 9.12 -15.30 3.65
C ALA A 147 7.90 -15.42 4.58
N PRO A 148 7.85 -16.31 5.59
CA PRO A 148 6.73 -16.37 6.52
C PRO A 148 6.55 -15.08 7.33
N VAL A 149 7.66 -14.42 7.70
CA VAL A 149 7.63 -13.14 8.41
C VAL A 149 7.04 -12.04 7.53
N TYR A 150 7.46 -11.97 6.27
CA TYR A 150 6.91 -11.00 5.32
C TYR A 150 5.41 -11.19 5.15
N LYS A 151 4.96 -12.42 4.90
CA LYS A 151 3.53 -12.74 4.73
C LYS A 151 2.71 -12.41 5.98
N ALA A 152 3.22 -12.72 7.16
CA ALA A 152 2.56 -12.39 8.41
C ALA A 152 2.40 -10.88 8.64
N ASN A 153 3.21 -10.05 7.96
CA ASN A 153 3.16 -8.59 8.03
C ASN A 153 2.60 -7.95 6.73
N GLY A 154 1.79 -8.68 5.97
CA GLY A 154 1.10 -8.13 4.79
C GLY A 154 2.01 -7.80 3.60
N MET A 155 3.19 -8.42 3.55
CA MET A 155 4.15 -8.26 2.46
C MET A 155 4.32 -9.57 1.69
N GLU A 156 4.68 -9.46 0.42
CA GLU A 156 5.11 -10.61 -0.37
C GLU A 156 6.65 -10.64 -0.47
N PRO A 157 7.26 -11.85 -0.43
CA PRO A 157 8.69 -11.97 -0.67
C PRO A 157 9.04 -11.41 -2.04
N GLY A 158 10.10 -10.60 -2.10
CA GLY A 158 10.63 -10.10 -3.36
C GLY A 158 11.18 -11.24 -4.24
N GLN A 159 11.06 -11.10 -5.54
CA GLN A 159 11.81 -11.95 -6.45
C GLN A 159 13.26 -11.43 -6.54
N PRO A 160 14.26 -12.31 -6.58
CA PRO A 160 15.64 -11.87 -6.81
C PRO A 160 15.71 -11.09 -8.12
N PRO A 161 16.52 -10.02 -8.19
CA PRO A 161 16.68 -9.27 -9.42
C PRO A 161 17.12 -10.24 -10.53
N THR A 162 16.35 -10.28 -11.62
CA THR A 162 16.79 -10.95 -12.83
C THR A 162 18.02 -10.21 -13.32
N THR A 163 19.19 -10.83 -13.23
CA THR A 163 20.39 -10.34 -13.89
C THR A 163 20.08 -10.19 -15.37
N ARG A 164 19.90 -8.95 -15.82
CA ARG A 164 19.96 -8.67 -17.25
C ARG A 164 21.40 -8.88 -17.64
N GLY A 165 21.65 -10.00 -18.36
CA GLY A 165 22.93 -10.25 -19.03
C GLY A 165 23.19 -9.20 -20.10
#